data_ddd9478ee9368afa75af57fc4568d42b
#
_entry.id   ddd9478ee9368afa75af57fc4568d42b
#
_cell.length_a   1.000
_cell.length_b   1.000
_cell.length_c   1.000
_cell.angle_alpha   90.00
_cell.angle_beta   90.00
_cell.angle_gamma   90.00
#
_symmetry.space_group_name_H-M   'P 1'
#
loop_
_entity.id
_entity.type
_entity.pdbx_description
1 polymer ?
#
loop_
_entity_poly.entity_id
_entity_poly.type
_entity_poly.pdbx_seq_one_letter_code
_entity_poly.pdbx_strand_id
1 'polypeptide(L)'
;MRLRSLLFVPGDRPERFAKAAESGADAIILDLEDSVAPAAKDKARAAVADYLAAPLSGPVRRLVRINPVDGGMLAEDLAAAQGCDAIMLPKSEGAQTVGVLAARLAPGVRILPIATETPRAIFALGDYGEVADRLCGLTWGAEDLPAAIGAACSRQPDGRYTSPYEMVRALTLFGAHAAGVAAIETVYPAIGDADGLAAYAARGVQDGFTGMMALHPAQVPIINAAFTPTPEQIIHAQSVIDAFGRAPEAGVLLLDGRMIDAPHLAQARKLLARAGLG
;
A
#
# COMPACT_ATOMS: atom_id res chain seq x y z
N MET A 1 10.82 0.86 -4.81
CA MET A 1 9.66 0.28 -5.53
C MET A 1 8.58 1.34 -5.59
N ARG A 2 8.04 1.70 -6.79
CA ARG A 2 6.89 2.60 -6.91
C ARG A 2 5.61 1.79 -6.71
N LEU A 3 4.66 2.27 -5.89
CA LEU A 3 3.43 1.57 -5.50
C LEU A 3 2.25 2.56 -5.41
N ARG A 4 1.93 3.26 -6.53
CA ARG A 4 0.76 4.15 -6.56
C ARG A 4 -0.54 3.37 -6.51
N SER A 5 -0.64 2.31 -7.34
CA SER A 5 -1.81 1.43 -7.37
C SER A 5 -1.41 -0.03 -7.25
N LEU A 6 -2.12 -0.77 -6.38
CA LEU A 6 -1.91 -2.19 -6.15
C LEU A 6 -3.25 -2.91 -6.38
N LEU A 7 -3.36 -3.65 -7.48
CA LEU A 7 -4.63 -4.27 -7.91
C LEU A 7 -4.75 -5.70 -7.41
N PHE A 8 -5.79 -5.98 -6.62
CA PHE A 8 -6.14 -7.34 -6.20
C PHE A 8 -6.65 -8.19 -7.36
N VAL A 9 -6.20 -9.45 -7.39
CA VAL A 9 -6.64 -10.46 -8.35
C VAL A 9 -6.82 -11.78 -7.61
N PRO A 10 -8.02 -12.38 -7.58
CA PRO A 10 -8.20 -13.69 -6.95
C PRO A 10 -7.31 -14.76 -7.56
N GLY A 11 -6.58 -15.51 -6.72
CA GLY A 11 -5.61 -16.50 -7.17
C GLY A 11 -6.23 -17.70 -7.89
N ASP A 12 -7.52 -17.96 -7.70
CA ASP A 12 -8.26 -19.02 -8.40
C ASP A 12 -8.81 -18.59 -9.79
N ARG A 13 -8.44 -17.35 -10.23
CA ARG A 13 -8.89 -16.77 -11.50
C ARG A 13 -7.71 -16.45 -12.44
N PRO A 14 -6.93 -17.46 -12.88
CA PRO A 14 -5.73 -17.25 -13.69
C PRO A 14 -6.01 -16.50 -15.01
N GLU A 15 -7.21 -16.61 -15.56
CA GLU A 15 -7.63 -15.89 -16.77
C GLU A 15 -7.64 -14.36 -16.60
N ARG A 16 -7.55 -13.86 -15.35
CA ARG A 16 -7.51 -12.43 -15.05
C ARG A 16 -6.09 -11.89 -14.86
N PHE A 17 -5.09 -12.74 -14.67
CA PHE A 17 -3.73 -12.30 -14.28
C PHE A 17 -3.08 -11.43 -15.36
N ALA A 18 -3.12 -11.86 -16.62
CA ALA A 18 -2.55 -11.08 -17.74
C ALA A 18 -3.23 -9.72 -17.88
N LYS A 19 -4.57 -9.67 -17.86
CA LYS A 19 -5.33 -8.43 -17.95
C LYS A 19 -5.06 -7.49 -16.76
N ALA A 20 -4.86 -8.03 -15.57
CA ALA A 20 -4.49 -7.24 -14.39
C ALA A 20 -3.08 -6.65 -14.54
N ALA A 21 -2.12 -7.41 -15.03
CA ALA A 21 -0.77 -6.94 -15.30
C ALA A 21 -0.73 -5.83 -16.37
N GLU A 22 -1.65 -5.86 -17.34
CA GLU A 22 -1.79 -4.86 -18.41
C GLU A 22 -2.64 -3.65 -18.00
N SER A 23 -3.22 -3.63 -16.79
CA SER A 23 -4.11 -2.55 -16.33
C SER A 23 -3.42 -1.20 -16.10
N GLY A 24 -2.09 -1.16 -16.12
CA GLY A 24 -1.28 0.01 -15.77
C GLY A 24 -1.07 0.17 -14.26
N ALA A 25 -1.46 -0.81 -13.44
CA ALA A 25 -1.13 -0.85 -12.02
C ALA A 25 0.39 -0.94 -11.81
N ASP A 26 0.91 -0.28 -10.78
CA ASP A 26 2.32 -0.43 -10.40
C ASP A 26 2.58 -1.83 -9.82
N ALA A 27 1.56 -2.45 -9.20
CA ALA A 27 1.62 -3.83 -8.71
C ALA A 27 0.28 -4.56 -8.88
N ILE A 28 0.34 -5.88 -9.04
CA ILE A 28 -0.81 -6.77 -8.85
C ILE A 28 -0.61 -7.59 -7.58
N ILE A 29 -1.69 -7.89 -6.88
CA ILE A 29 -1.72 -8.72 -5.68
C ILE A 29 -2.47 -10.00 -6.03
N LEU A 30 -1.74 -11.09 -6.24
CA LEU A 30 -2.31 -12.42 -6.44
C LEU A 30 -2.77 -12.94 -5.08
N ASP A 31 -4.08 -13.05 -4.90
CA ASP A 31 -4.66 -13.31 -3.60
C ASP A 31 -4.89 -14.80 -3.35
N LEU A 32 -4.32 -15.31 -2.27
CA LEU A 32 -4.54 -16.67 -1.77
C LEU A 32 -5.42 -16.70 -0.51
N GLU A 33 -5.85 -15.54 -0.01
CA GLU A 33 -6.61 -15.42 1.23
C GLU A 33 -8.12 -15.30 0.95
N ASP A 34 -8.76 -14.23 1.39
CA ASP A 34 -10.21 -14.08 1.51
C ASP A 34 -10.97 -14.15 0.18
N SER A 35 -10.36 -13.76 -0.94
CA SER A 35 -11.02 -13.88 -2.25
C SER A 35 -11.08 -15.31 -2.80
N VAL A 36 -10.44 -16.27 -2.11
CA VAL A 36 -10.36 -17.68 -2.53
C VAL A 36 -11.03 -18.57 -1.50
N ALA A 37 -12.08 -19.29 -1.91
CA ALA A 37 -12.76 -20.23 -1.03
C ALA A 37 -11.82 -21.35 -0.53
N PRO A 38 -12.03 -21.91 0.67
CA PRO A 38 -11.16 -22.95 1.23
C PRO A 38 -10.93 -24.13 0.28
N ALA A 39 -11.96 -24.60 -0.40
CA ALA A 39 -11.86 -25.71 -1.37
C ALA A 39 -11.09 -25.36 -2.67
N ALA A 40 -10.86 -24.07 -2.92
CA ALA A 40 -10.13 -23.60 -4.12
C ALA A 40 -8.67 -23.21 -3.83
N LYS A 41 -8.21 -23.28 -2.57
CA LYS A 41 -6.86 -22.83 -2.17
C LYS A 41 -5.75 -23.53 -2.97
N ASP A 42 -5.81 -24.85 -3.13
CA ASP A 42 -4.78 -25.60 -3.86
C ASP A 42 -4.76 -25.27 -5.34
N LYS A 43 -5.93 -25.06 -5.96
CA LYS A 43 -6.04 -24.58 -7.33
C LYS A 43 -5.44 -23.18 -7.48
N ALA A 44 -5.72 -22.28 -6.53
CA ALA A 44 -5.17 -20.93 -6.55
C ALA A 44 -3.65 -20.94 -6.40
N ARG A 45 -3.10 -21.74 -5.49
CA ARG A 45 -1.63 -21.91 -5.32
C ARG A 45 -0.97 -22.38 -6.61
N ALA A 46 -1.52 -23.42 -7.24
CA ALA A 46 -0.99 -23.93 -8.51
C ALA A 46 -0.98 -22.85 -9.60
N ALA A 47 -2.11 -22.13 -9.78
CA ALA A 47 -2.23 -21.07 -10.77
C ALA A 47 -1.27 -19.89 -10.51
N VAL A 48 -1.10 -19.49 -9.24
CA VAL A 48 -0.15 -18.45 -8.84
C VAL A 48 1.30 -18.88 -9.09
N ALA A 49 1.67 -20.12 -8.74
CA ALA A 49 3.00 -20.66 -8.97
C ALA A 49 3.33 -20.70 -10.47
N ASP A 50 2.41 -21.20 -11.31
CA ASP A 50 2.57 -21.24 -12.77
C ASP A 50 2.76 -19.82 -13.36
N TYR A 51 1.98 -18.86 -12.89
CA TYR A 51 2.09 -17.47 -13.34
C TYR A 51 3.41 -16.81 -12.93
N LEU A 52 3.88 -17.08 -11.70
CA LEU A 52 5.14 -16.51 -11.19
C LEU A 52 6.37 -17.15 -11.84
N ALA A 53 6.30 -18.41 -12.27
CA ALA A 53 7.37 -19.10 -13.00
C ALA A 53 7.59 -18.51 -14.40
N ALA A 54 6.57 -17.89 -15.00
CA ALA A 54 6.70 -17.26 -16.31
C ALA A 54 7.50 -15.94 -16.23
N PRO A 55 8.36 -15.64 -17.23
CA PRO A 55 9.03 -14.36 -17.32
C PRO A 55 8.03 -13.20 -17.33
N LEU A 56 8.29 -12.15 -16.55
CA LEU A 56 7.45 -10.96 -16.54
C LEU A 56 7.71 -10.12 -17.79
N SER A 57 6.66 -9.83 -18.55
CA SER A 57 6.70 -8.83 -19.63
C SER A 57 6.20 -7.50 -19.07
N GLY A 58 7.12 -6.60 -18.62
CA GLY A 58 6.73 -5.26 -18.17
C GLY A 58 7.19 -4.89 -16.76
N PRO A 59 6.91 -3.65 -16.34
CA PRO A 59 7.41 -3.09 -15.08
C PRO A 59 6.52 -3.41 -13.86
N VAL A 60 5.36 -4.05 -14.06
CA VAL A 60 4.41 -4.34 -12.99
C VAL A 60 5.03 -5.27 -11.94
N ARG A 61 4.84 -4.96 -10.66
CA ARG A 61 5.29 -5.82 -9.56
C ARG A 61 4.25 -6.90 -9.25
N ARG A 62 4.73 -8.09 -8.88
CA ARG A 62 3.89 -9.23 -8.54
C ARG A 62 3.98 -9.48 -7.04
N LEU A 63 2.93 -9.15 -6.32
CA LEU A 63 2.76 -9.45 -4.91
C LEU A 63 1.87 -10.68 -4.76
N VAL A 64 2.07 -11.43 -3.68
CA VAL A 64 1.15 -12.53 -3.29
C VAL A 64 0.61 -12.22 -1.90
N ARG A 65 -0.71 -12.15 -1.74
CA ARG A 65 -1.33 -12.15 -0.42
C ARG A 65 -1.49 -13.59 0.03
N ILE A 66 -0.75 -13.97 1.06
CA ILE A 66 -0.78 -15.29 1.67
C ILE A 66 -1.91 -15.38 2.71
N ASN A 67 -2.23 -16.58 3.18
CA ASN A 67 -3.07 -16.74 4.38
C ASN A 67 -2.30 -16.30 5.65
N PRO A 68 -2.99 -16.02 6.77
CA PRO A 68 -2.34 -15.64 8.03
C PRO A 68 -1.25 -16.63 8.44
N VAL A 69 -0.13 -16.12 9.00
CA VAL A 69 1.05 -16.94 9.33
C VAL A 69 0.78 -18.07 10.33
N ASP A 70 -0.24 -17.91 11.17
CA ASP A 70 -0.72 -18.87 12.16
C ASP A 70 -1.87 -19.76 11.66
N GLY A 71 -2.33 -19.55 10.40
CA GLY A 71 -3.43 -20.30 9.79
C GLY A 71 -3.09 -21.70 9.29
N GLY A 72 -1.86 -22.18 9.51
CA GLY A 72 -1.42 -23.53 9.12
C GLY A 72 -1.14 -23.74 7.63
N MET A 73 -1.21 -22.68 6.79
CA MET A 73 -1.05 -22.74 5.35
C MET A 73 0.23 -22.06 4.83
N LEU A 74 1.09 -21.58 5.74
CA LEU A 74 2.24 -20.75 5.40
C LEU A 74 3.23 -21.43 4.47
N ALA A 75 3.53 -22.71 4.69
CA ALA A 75 4.53 -23.42 3.89
C ALA A 75 4.09 -23.58 2.43
N GLU A 76 2.83 -23.95 2.22
CA GLU A 76 2.24 -24.15 0.90
C GLU A 76 2.10 -22.81 0.15
N ASP A 77 1.68 -21.74 0.86
CA ASP A 77 1.55 -20.41 0.27
C ASP A 77 2.91 -19.85 -0.16
N LEU A 78 3.96 -20.03 0.66
CA LEU A 78 5.31 -19.60 0.31
C LEU A 78 5.91 -20.41 -0.84
N ALA A 79 5.60 -21.70 -0.94
CA ALA A 79 5.98 -22.51 -2.09
C ALA A 79 5.34 -21.99 -3.38
N ALA A 80 4.06 -21.60 -3.34
CA ALA A 80 3.33 -21.03 -4.47
C ALA A 80 3.81 -19.60 -4.83
N ALA A 81 4.32 -18.85 -3.87
CA ALA A 81 4.78 -17.47 -4.03
C ALA A 81 6.24 -17.34 -4.52
N GLN A 82 6.90 -18.43 -4.87
CA GLN A 82 8.28 -18.38 -5.38
C GLN A 82 8.39 -17.47 -6.60
N GLY A 83 9.34 -16.53 -6.60
CA GLY A 83 9.55 -15.58 -7.70
C GLY A 83 8.67 -14.32 -7.64
N CYS A 84 7.89 -14.10 -6.58
CA CYS A 84 7.21 -12.84 -6.34
C CYS A 84 8.18 -11.72 -5.93
N ASP A 85 7.79 -10.47 -6.15
CA ASP A 85 8.56 -9.29 -5.71
C ASP A 85 8.35 -8.97 -4.21
N ALA A 86 7.16 -9.27 -3.68
CA ALA A 86 6.83 -9.08 -2.28
C ALA A 86 5.66 -9.97 -1.83
N ILE A 87 5.59 -10.20 -0.52
CA ILE A 87 4.45 -10.89 0.13
C ILE A 87 3.57 -9.83 0.82
N MET A 88 2.27 -9.85 0.53
CA MET A 88 1.31 -9.14 1.34
C MET A 88 0.91 -10.03 2.53
N LEU A 89 1.14 -9.53 3.74
CA LEU A 89 0.93 -10.23 4.98
C LEU A 89 -0.37 -9.75 5.65
N PRO A 90 -1.45 -10.55 5.61
CA PRO A 90 -2.68 -10.22 6.31
C PRO A 90 -2.52 -10.43 7.82
N LYS A 91 -3.39 -9.82 8.59
CA LYS A 91 -3.51 -9.96 10.05
C LYS A 91 -2.19 -9.82 10.79
N SER A 92 -1.36 -8.87 10.29
CA SER A 92 -0.04 -8.58 10.85
C SER A 92 -0.16 -7.83 12.17
N GLU A 93 0.41 -8.37 13.22
CA GLU A 93 0.43 -7.81 14.58
C GLU A 93 1.84 -7.27 14.94
N GLY A 94 2.38 -6.40 14.07
CA GLY A 94 3.63 -5.69 14.30
C GLY A 94 4.89 -6.42 13.83
N ALA A 95 6.04 -5.96 14.31
CA ALA A 95 7.37 -6.45 13.92
C ALA A 95 7.54 -7.96 14.17
N GLN A 96 6.94 -8.49 15.22
CA GLN A 96 7.03 -9.91 15.54
C GLN A 96 6.46 -10.78 14.42
N THR A 97 5.26 -10.46 13.92
CA THR A 97 4.61 -11.23 12.83
C THR A 97 5.42 -11.13 11.54
N VAL A 98 5.92 -9.93 11.23
CA VAL A 98 6.83 -9.71 10.10
C VAL A 98 8.10 -10.55 10.25
N GLY A 99 8.71 -10.59 11.44
CA GLY A 99 9.92 -11.38 11.71
C GLY A 99 9.72 -12.87 11.47
N VAL A 100 8.57 -13.43 11.88
CA VAL A 100 8.21 -14.85 11.64
C VAL A 100 8.16 -15.17 10.15
N LEU A 101 7.57 -14.28 9.34
CA LEU A 101 7.52 -14.42 7.89
C LEU A 101 8.90 -14.21 7.26
N ALA A 102 9.58 -13.14 7.64
CA ALA A 102 10.87 -12.74 7.09
C ALA A 102 11.95 -13.83 7.22
N ALA A 103 11.91 -14.59 8.33
CA ALA A 103 12.82 -15.71 8.56
C ALA A 103 12.65 -16.88 7.54
N ARG A 104 11.56 -16.90 6.80
CA ARG A 104 11.24 -17.94 5.79
C ARG A 104 11.35 -17.46 4.35
N LEU A 105 11.55 -16.15 4.15
CA LEU A 105 11.65 -15.55 2.81
C LEU A 105 13.09 -15.49 2.32
N ALA A 106 13.26 -15.65 1.02
CA ALA A 106 14.54 -15.39 0.36
C ALA A 106 14.99 -13.93 0.58
N PRO A 107 16.31 -13.67 0.64
CA PRO A 107 16.84 -12.32 0.66
C PRO A 107 16.30 -11.49 -0.52
N GLY A 108 15.84 -10.26 -0.24
CA GLY A 108 15.32 -9.34 -1.27
C GLY A 108 13.80 -9.38 -1.48
N VAL A 109 13.10 -10.44 -1.08
CA VAL A 109 11.63 -10.45 -1.06
C VAL A 109 11.15 -9.52 0.06
N ARG A 110 10.33 -8.52 -0.31
CA ARG A 110 9.79 -7.53 0.62
C ARG A 110 8.44 -7.98 1.19
N ILE A 111 8.00 -7.30 2.24
CA ILE A 111 6.71 -7.57 2.90
C ILE A 111 5.88 -6.30 2.90
N LEU A 112 4.59 -6.44 2.60
CA LEU A 112 3.57 -5.41 2.73
C LEU A 112 2.54 -5.88 3.78
N PRO A 113 2.68 -5.52 5.07
CA PRO A 113 1.71 -5.90 6.09
C PRO A 113 0.39 -5.15 5.93
N ILE A 114 -0.74 -5.86 6.13
CA ILE A 114 -2.03 -5.25 6.46
C ILE A 114 -2.05 -5.12 7.99
N ALA A 115 -1.82 -3.91 8.48
CA ALA A 115 -1.36 -3.68 9.85
C ALA A 115 -2.48 -3.40 10.86
N THR A 116 -3.77 -3.64 10.51
CA THR A 116 -4.90 -3.16 11.33
C THR A 116 -6.10 -4.07 11.39
N GLU A 117 -5.97 -5.32 10.97
CA GLU A 117 -7.10 -6.25 10.86
C GLU A 117 -7.49 -6.89 12.19
N THR A 118 -6.66 -6.77 13.22
CA THR A 118 -6.96 -7.23 14.58
C THR A 118 -6.83 -6.09 15.59
N PRO A 119 -7.55 -6.12 16.73
CA PRO A 119 -7.40 -5.12 17.78
C PRO A 119 -5.98 -5.01 18.31
N ARG A 120 -5.25 -6.13 18.39
CA ARG A 120 -3.87 -6.16 18.87
C ARG A 120 -2.91 -5.47 17.89
N ALA A 121 -3.16 -5.62 16.60
CA ALA A 121 -2.36 -4.98 15.55
C ALA A 121 -2.31 -3.44 15.72
N ILE A 122 -3.43 -2.82 16.16
CA ILE A 122 -3.51 -1.37 16.34
C ILE A 122 -2.47 -0.87 17.35
N PHE A 123 -2.25 -1.61 18.43
CA PHE A 123 -1.28 -1.25 19.46
C PHE A 123 0.16 -1.60 19.11
N ALA A 124 0.39 -2.32 18.02
CA ALA A 124 1.71 -2.68 17.50
C ALA A 124 2.15 -1.81 16.29
N LEU A 125 1.36 -0.80 15.89
CA LEU A 125 1.66 0.04 14.73
C LEU A 125 2.97 0.83 14.85
N GLY A 126 3.47 1.05 16.07
CA GLY A 126 4.69 1.79 16.32
C GLY A 126 5.99 0.99 16.17
N ASP A 127 5.95 -0.34 16.14
CA ASP A 127 7.14 -1.19 16.18
C ASP A 127 7.64 -1.63 14.77
N TYR A 128 6.91 -1.36 13.71
CA TYR A 128 7.31 -1.71 12.34
C TYR A 128 8.67 -1.11 11.91
N GLY A 129 9.14 -0.06 12.59
CA GLY A 129 10.48 0.49 12.40
C GLY A 129 11.61 -0.51 12.67
N GLU A 130 11.39 -1.50 13.55
CA GLU A 130 12.36 -2.54 13.89
C GLU A 130 12.64 -3.51 12.72
N VAL A 131 11.75 -3.57 11.75
CA VAL A 131 11.81 -4.48 10.59
C VAL A 131 11.69 -3.73 9.25
N ALA A 132 11.93 -2.42 9.26
CA ALA A 132 11.74 -1.54 8.11
C ALA A 132 12.52 -1.97 6.86
N ASP A 133 13.69 -2.57 7.05
CA ASP A 133 14.53 -3.11 5.97
C ASP A 133 13.85 -4.27 5.21
N ARG A 134 12.86 -4.93 5.79
CA ARG A 134 12.09 -6.00 5.18
C ARG A 134 10.80 -5.50 4.50
N LEU A 135 10.37 -4.26 4.77
CA LEU A 135 9.10 -3.72 4.30
C LEU A 135 9.22 -3.00 2.96
N CYS A 136 8.18 -3.08 2.13
CA CYS A 136 7.97 -2.17 1.00
C CYS A 136 6.91 -1.11 1.27
N GLY A 137 6.18 -1.21 2.35
CA GLY A 137 5.14 -0.28 2.81
C GLY A 137 4.35 -0.86 3.97
N LEU A 138 3.42 -0.06 4.50
CA LEU A 138 2.33 -0.52 5.37
C LEU A 138 1.01 -0.16 4.71
N THR A 139 0.03 -1.04 4.86
CA THR A 139 -1.37 -0.76 4.48
C THR A 139 -2.32 -1.13 5.62
N TRP A 140 -3.56 -0.75 5.49
CA TRP A 140 -4.59 -1.01 6.49
C TRP A 140 -5.84 -1.63 5.86
N GLY A 141 -6.56 -2.41 6.65
CA GLY A 141 -7.84 -3.03 6.29
C GLY A 141 -8.95 -2.52 7.20
N ALA A 142 -10.11 -2.20 6.61
CA ALA A 142 -11.27 -1.72 7.36
C ALA A 142 -12.39 -2.77 7.45
N GLU A 143 -12.22 -3.93 6.82
CA GLU A 143 -13.32 -4.90 6.68
C GLU A 143 -13.28 -6.00 7.76
N ASP A 144 -12.07 -6.44 8.17
CA ASP A 144 -11.91 -7.48 9.20
C ASP A 144 -12.08 -6.95 10.63
N LEU A 145 -11.61 -5.74 10.89
CA LEU A 145 -11.64 -5.13 12.21
C LEU A 145 -13.04 -5.02 12.82
N PRO A 146 -14.12 -4.66 12.08
CA PRO A 146 -15.47 -4.68 12.61
C PRO A 146 -15.88 -6.04 13.18
N ALA A 147 -15.59 -7.11 12.46
CA ALA A 147 -15.88 -8.46 12.93
C ALA A 147 -15.10 -8.80 14.21
N ALA A 148 -13.82 -8.41 14.28
CA ALA A 148 -12.95 -8.67 15.42
C ALA A 148 -13.37 -7.93 16.70
N ILE A 149 -13.98 -6.74 16.58
CA ILE A 149 -14.43 -5.93 17.75
C ILE A 149 -15.94 -5.94 17.97
N GLY A 150 -16.70 -6.67 17.15
CA GLY A 150 -18.17 -6.73 17.24
C GLY A 150 -18.87 -5.43 16.83
N ALA A 151 -18.25 -4.62 15.97
CA ALA A 151 -18.86 -3.40 15.46
C ALA A 151 -19.88 -3.73 14.36
N ALA A 152 -20.99 -2.98 14.33
CA ALA A 152 -22.06 -3.18 13.33
C ALA A 152 -21.61 -2.76 11.92
N CYS A 153 -20.71 -1.80 11.80
CA CYS A 153 -20.18 -1.29 10.52
C CYS A 153 -18.89 -0.50 10.72
N SER A 154 -18.13 -0.33 9.65
CA SER A 154 -16.94 0.53 9.61
C SER A 154 -17.24 1.93 9.08
N ARG A 155 -18.39 2.12 8.39
CA ARG A 155 -18.75 3.35 7.68
C ARG A 155 -20.09 3.90 8.14
N GLN A 156 -20.22 5.20 8.04
CA GLN A 156 -21.47 5.94 8.20
C GLN A 156 -22.33 5.83 6.91
N PRO A 157 -23.63 6.19 6.95
CA PRO A 157 -24.50 6.17 5.76
C PRO A 157 -24.00 7.04 4.59
N ASP A 158 -23.20 8.06 4.87
CA ASP A 158 -22.58 8.93 3.86
C ASP A 158 -21.26 8.37 3.29
N GLY A 159 -20.87 7.13 3.64
CA GLY A 159 -19.68 6.45 3.19
C GLY A 159 -18.41 6.80 3.95
N ARG A 160 -18.40 7.79 4.83
CA ARG A 160 -17.23 8.12 5.66
C ARG A 160 -17.00 7.06 6.73
N TYR A 161 -15.74 6.79 7.07
CA TYR A 161 -15.43 5.91 8.18
C TYR A 161 -15.92 6.47 9.50
N THR A 162 -16.31 5.59 10.43
CA THR A 162 -16.60 6.00 11.81
C THR A 162 -15.27 6.30 12.54
N SER A 163 -15.35 7.03 13.66
CA SER A 163 -14.17 7.53 14.37
C SER A 163 -13.09 6.48 14.68
N PRO A 164 -13.41 5.22 15.08
CA PRO A 164 -12.38 4.22 15.30
C PRO A 164 -11.56 3.91 14.04
N TYR A 165 -12.18 3.83 12.88
CA TYR A 165 -11.48 3.50 11.61
C TYR A 165 -10.73 4.71 11.04
N GLU A 166 -11.23 5.94 11.25
CA GLU A 166 -10.46 7.15 10.95
C GLU A 166 -9.19 7.23 11.81
N MET A 167 -9.27 6.86 13.08
CA MET A 167 -8.11 6.80 13.96
C MET A 167 -7.12 5.71 13.49
N VAL A 168 -7.60 4.52 13.16
CA VAL A 168 -6.77 3.41 12.67
C VAL A 168 -6.05 3.77 11.37
N ARG A 169 -6.76 4.40 10.44
CA ARG A 169 -6.18 4.93 9.20
C ARG A 169 -5.05 5.93 9.48
N ALA A 170 -5.28 6.88 10.39
CA ALA A 170 -4.27 7.87 10.76
C ALA A 170 -3.06 7.24 11.47
N LEU A 171 -3.28 6.29 12.37
CA LEU A 171 -2.19 5.56 13.05
C LEU A 171 -1.34 4.75 12.08
N THR A 172 -1.95 4.11 11.06
CA THR A 172 -1.20 3.40 10.02
C THR A 172 -0.32 4.35 9.21
N LEU A 173 -0.86 5.52 8.84
CA LEU A 173 -0.09 6.56 8.16
C LEU A 173 1.14 6.97 8.98
N PHE A 174 0.94 7.26 10.27
CA PHE A 174 2.05 7.63 11.15
C PHE A 174 3.04 6.47 11.36
N GLY A 175 2.56 5.23 11.52
CA GLY A 175 3.41 4.04 11.64
C GLY A 175 4.29 3.82 10.41
N ALA A 176 3.73 3.97 9.20
CA ALA A 176 4.48 3.86 7.95
C ALA A 176 5.57 4.94 7.85
N HIS A 177 5.23 6.19 8.17
CA HIS A 177 6.20 7.28 8.15
C HIS A 177 7.26 7.16 9.26
N ALA A 178 6.92 6.67 10.44
CA ALA A 178 7.87 6.39 11.52
C ALA A 178 8.85 5.29 11.13
N ALA A 179 8.38 4.25 10.42
CA ALA A 179 9.22 3.20 9.86
C ALA A 179 9.99 3.63 8.59
N GLY A 180 9.71 4.81 8.02
CA GLY A 180 10.36 5.30 6.79
C GLY A 180 9.96 4.52 5.54
N VAL A 181 8.76 3.91 5.52
CA VAL A 181 8.25 3.11 4.40
C VAL A 181 7.03 3.74 3.74
N ALA A 182 6.61 3.21 2.58
CA ALA A 182 5.42 3.69 1.88
C ALA A 182 4.15 3.49 2.71
N ALA A 183 3.29 4.51 2.78
CA ALA A 183 1.95 4.41 3.35
C ALA A 183 0.96 4.14 2.22
N ILE A 184 0.33 2.97 2.24
CA ILE A 184 -0.62 2.53 1.20
C ILE A 184 -2.04 2.62 1.75
N GLU A 185 -2.89 3.38 1.07
CA GLU A 185 -4.29 3.56 1.42
C GLU A 185 -5.08 2.26 1.15
N THR A 186 -6.14 2.03 1.91
CA THR A 186 -7.01 0.86 1.75
C THR A 186 -7.83 0.90 0.45
N VAL A 187 -8.60 -0.14 0.20
CA VAL A 187 -9.50 -0.27 -0.95
C VAL A 187 -10.70 0.68 -0.88
N TYR A 188 -11.26 1.03 -2.05
CA TYR A 188 -12.55 1.72 -2.18
C TYR A 188 -13.58 0.74 -2.75
N PRO A 189 -14.53 0.24 -1.92
CA PRO A 189 -15.41 -0.86 -2.32
C PRO A 189 -16.45 -0.52 -3.39
N ALA A 190 -16.86 0.75 -3.50
CA ALA A 190 -17.85 1.18 -4.48
C ALA A 190 -17.24 1.28 -5.90
N ILE A 191 -17.08 0.15 -6.58
CA ILE A 191 -16.38 0.04 -7.88
C ILE A 191 -16.96 0.98 -8.95
N GLY A 192 -18.29 1.21 -8.95
CA GLY A 192 -18.95 2.07 -9.93
C GLY A 192 -18.90 3.56 -9.62
N ASP A 193 -18.39 3.97 -8.45
CA ASP A 193 -18.32 5.36 -8.00
C ASP A 193 -16.94 5.96 -8.29
N ALA A 194 -16.73 6.41 -9.52
CA ALA A 194 -15.46 6.97 -9.96
C ALA A 194 -15.13 8.31 -9.26
N ASP A 195 -16.14 9.15 -9.04
CA ASP A 195 -15.96 10.47 -8.42
C ASP A 195 -15.63 10.33 -6.92
N GLY A 196 -16.33 9.44 -6.22
CA GLY A 196 -16.03 9.13 -4.83
C GLY A 196 -14.63 8.52 -4.66
N LEU A 197 -14.22 7.63 -5.56
CA LEU A 197 -12.85 7.11 -5.57
C LEU A 197 -11.81 8.22 -5.78
N ALA A 198 -12.05 9.12 -6.74
CA ALA A 198 -11.14 10.24 -7.01
C ALA A 198 -11.00 11.15 -5.79
N ALA A 199 -12.11 11.49 -5.15
CA ALA A 199 -12.12 12.30 -3.92
C ALA A 199 -11.40 11.60 -2.77
N TYR A 200 -11.63 10.29 -2.59
CA TYR A 200 -10.99 9.49 -1.55
C TYR A 200 -9.47 9.37 -1.77
N ALA A 201 -9.04 9.11 -3.01
CA ALA A 201 -7.62 9.04 -3.35
C ALA A 201 -6.92 10.40 -3.18
N ALA A 202 -7.57 11.51 -3.59
CA ALA A 202 -7.06 12.86 -3.39
C ALA A 202 -6.87 13.19 -1.90
N ARG A 203 -7.84 12.80 -1.05
CA ARG A 203 -7.72 12.91 0.41
C ARG A 203 -6.51 12.10 0.92
N GLY A 204 -6.32 10.87 0.44
CA GLY A 204 -5.16 10.05 0.81
C GLY A 204 -3.84 10.76 0.52
N VAL A 205 -3.71 11.38 -0.66
CA VAL A 205 -2.53 12.17 -1.03
C VAL A 205 -2.33 13.38 -0.11
N GLN A 206 -3.41 14.11 0.20
CA GLN A 206 -3.36 15.27 1.11
C GLN A 206 -2.89 14.88 2.50
N ASP A 207 -3.33 13.72 3.01
CA ASP A 207 -2.96 13.21 4.32
C ASP A 207 -1.51 12.65 4.35
N GLY A 208 -0.94 12.28 3.19
CA GLY A 208 0.44 11.80 3.07
C GLY A 208 0.59 10.33 2.69
N PHE A 209 -0.49 9.64 2.29
CA PHE A 209 -0.38 8.33 1.65
C PHE A 209 0.35 8.45 0.30
N THR A 210 1.02 7.37 -0.11
CA THR A 210 1.85 7.34 -1.32
C THR A 210 1.31 6.41 -2.41
N GLY A 211 0.27 5.66 -2.10
CA GLY A 211 -0.42 4.74 -3.00
C GLY A 211 -1.70 4.23 -2.38
N MET A 212 -2.43 3.40 -3.14
CA MET A 212 -3.73 2.87 -2.74
C MET A 212 -3.97 1.49 -3.35
N MET A 213 -4.67 0.63 -2.63
CA MET A 213 -5.13 -0.67 -3.13
C MET A 213 -6.37 -0.51 -4.03
N ALA A 214 -6.49 -1.35 -5.05
CA ALA A 214 -7.60 -1.38 -6.01
C ALA A 214 -8.25 -2.77 -6.07
N LEU A 215 -9.57 -2.81 -6.22
CA LEU A 215 -10.36 -4.04 -6.38
C LEU A 215 -10.72 -4.34 -7.84
N HIS A 216 -10.61 -3.34 -8.71
CA HIS A 216 -11.01 -3.48 -10.11
C HIS A 216 -10.06 -2.69 -11.03
N PRO A 217 -9.74 -3.20 -12.25
CA PRO A 217 -8.87 -2.50 -13.20
C PRO A 217 -9.30 -1.07 -13.53
N ALA A 218 -10.61 -0.78 -13.55
CA ALA A 218 -11.12 0.57 -13.82
C ALA A 218 -10.73 1.61 -12.76
N GLN A 219 -10.38 1.19 -11.55
CA GLN A 219 -9.91 2.08 -10.48
C GLN A 219 -8.46 2.52 -10.67
N VAL A 220 -7.65 1.71 -11.36
CA VAL A 220 -6.20 1.93 -11.53
C VAL A 220 -5.85 3.28 -12.14
N PRO A 221 -6.46 3.73 -13.27
CA PRO A 221 -6.15 5.03 -13.85
C PRO A 221 -6.44 6.20 -12.90
N ILE A 222 -7.54 6.13 -12.16
CA ILE A 222 -7.96 7.16 -11.19
C ILE A 222 -6.95 7.26 -10.05
N ILE A 223 -6.57 6.12 -9.48
CA ILE A 223 -5.58 6.04 -8.41
C ILE A 223 -4.23 6.54 -8.91
N ASN A 224 -3.77 6.08 -10.07
CA ASN A 224 -2.49 6.52 -10.65
C ASN A 224 -2.46 8.02 -10.88
N ALA A 225 -3.55 8.61 -11.38
CA ALA A 225 -3.66 10.06 -11.56
C ALA A 225 -3.54 10.81 -10.23
N ALA A 226 -4.26 10.37 -9.20
CA ALA A 226 -4.22 11.00 -7.88
C ALA A 226 -2.83 10.95 -7.24
N PHE A 227 -2.15 9.79 -7.29
CA PHE A 227 -0.85 9.59 -6.64
C PHE A 227 0.36 9.96 -7.51
N THR A 228 0.16 10.55 -8.68
CA THR A 228 1.22 11.11 -9.52
C THR A 228 1.28 12.63 -9.35
N PRO A 229 2.41 13.22 -8.92
CA PRO A 229 2.55 14.66 -8.82
C PRO A 229 2.28 15.35 -10.15
N THR A 230 1.53 16.47 -10.12
CA THR A 230 1.26 17.25 -11.33
C THR A 230 2.48 18.07 -11.76
N PRO A 231 2.56 18.51 -13.03
CA PRO A 231 3.65 19.39 -13.48
C PRO A 231 3.78 20.67 -12.62
N GLU A 232 2.64 21.25 -12.21
CA GLU A 232 2.62 22.46 -11.38
C GLU A 232 3.21 22.19 -10.00
N GLN A 233 2.86 21.05 -9.39
CA GLN A 233 3.42 20.63 -8.10
C GLN A 233 4.93 20.38 -8.18
N ILE A 234 5.40 19.78 -9.28
CA ILE A 234 6.83 19.55 -9.54
C ILE A 234 7.57 20.88 -9.67
N ILE A 235 7.04 21.82 -10.48
CA ILE A 235 7.64 23.16 -10.66
C ILE A 235 7.70 23.91 -9.33
N HIS A 236 6.63 23.90 -8.56
CA HIS A 236 6.61 24.55 -7.24
C HIS A 236 7.63 23.91 -6.28
N ALA A 237 7.69 22.58 -6.21
CA ALA A 237 8.67 21.90 -5.38
C ALA A 237 10.12 22.22 -5.78
N GLN A 238 10.40 22.28 -7.08
CA GLN A 238 11.70 22.70 -7.58
C GLN A 238 12.02 24.15 -7.17
N SER A 239 11.05 25.06 -7.30
CA SER A 239 11.22 26.46 -6.89
C SER A 239 11.56 26.62 -5.40
N VAL A 240 10.95 25.79 -4.54
CA VAL A 240 11.28 25.73 -3.09
C VAL A 240 12.73 25.29 -2.88
N ILE A 241 13.16 24.21 -3.54
CA ILE A 241 14.53 23.69 -3.42
C ILE A 241 15.56 24.72 -3.93
N ASP A 242 15.28 25.34 -5.06
CA ASP A 242 16.16 26.36 -5.66
C ASP A 242 16.28 27.60 -4.78
N ALA A 243 15.19 28.01 -4.11
CA ALA A 243 15.20 29.13 -3.17
C ALA A 243 16.17 28.86 -2.00
N PHE A 244 16.09 27.68 -1.38
CA PHE A 244 17.03 27.27 -0.32
C PHE A 244 18.43 27.04 -0.84
N GLY A 245 18.61 26.56 -2.08
CA GLY A 245 19.92 26.42 -2.72
C GLY A 245 20.65 27.76 -2.91
N ARG A 246 19.91 28.84 -3.16
CA ARG A 246 20.46 30.22 -3.29
C ARG A 246 20.75 30.89 -1.95
N ALA A 247 20.14 30.40 -0.86
CA ALA A 247 20.31 30.97 0.49
C ALA A 247 20.48 29.85 1.54
N PRO A 248 21.57 29.07 1.49
CA PRO A 248 21.74 27.86 2.33
C PRO A 248 21.75 28.13 3.83
N GLU A 249 22.13 29.35 4.24
CA GLU A 249 22.17 29.76 5.65
C GLU A 249 20.81 30.29 6.19
N ALA A 250 19.79 30.41 5.31
CA ALA A 250 18.51 30.95 5.70
C ALA A 250 17.62 29.87 6.32
N GLY A 251 17.15 30.09 7.54
CA GLY A 251 16.15 29.23 8.19
C GLY A 251 14.73 29.43 7.66
N VAL A 252 14.45 30.63 7.10
CA VAL A 252 13.14 31.05 6.57
C VAL A 252 13.35 31.90 5.35
N LEU A 253 12.54 31.70 4.32
CA LEU A 253 12.55 32.45 3.06
C LEU A 253 11.14 32.89 2.69
N LEU A 254 11.03 33.85 1.78
CA LEU A 254 9.80 34.22 1.10
C LEU A 254 9.84 33.68 -0.34
N LEU A 255 8.82 32.90 -0.72
CA LEU A 255 8.60 32.45 -2.09
C LEU A 255 7.18 32.80 -2.51
N ASP A 256 7.01 33.59 -3.57
CA ASP A 256 5.70 34.06 -4.06
C ASP A 256 4.81 34.67 -2.98
N GLY A 257 5.43 35.47 -2.06
CA GLY A 257 4.72 36.13 -0.96
C GLY A 257 4.33 35.21 0.21
N ARG A 258 4.75 33.94 0.19
CA ARG A 258 4.51 32.97 1.27
C ARG A 258 5.82 32.62 1.99
N MET A 259 5.72 32.48 3.30
CA MET A 259 6.82 32.00 4.12
C MET A 259 7.08 30.51 3.83
N ILE A 260 8.33 30.14 3.58
CA ILE A 260 8.81 28.77 3.48
C ILE A 260 9.98 28.55 4.44
N ASP A 261 10.04 27.34 5.03
CA ASP A 261 11.04 26.91 6.02
C ASP A 261 11.49 25.46 5.78
N ALA A 262 12.28 24.90 6.67
CA ALA A 262 12.82 23.53 6.55
C ALA A 262 11.75 22.44 6.33
N PRO A 263 10.58 22.41 6.98
CA PRO A 263 9.47 21.55 6.64
C PRO A 263 9.03 21.60 5.17
N HIS A 264 8.92 22.80 4.59
CA HIS A 264 8.53 22.96 3.18
C HIS A 264 9.60 22.39 2.24
N LEU A 265 10.89 22.60 2.56
CA LEU A 265 12.01 21.99 1.81
C LEU A 265 11.95 20.46 1.86
N ALA A 266 11.67 19.88 3.05
CA ALA A 266 11.54 18.44 3.20
C ALA A 266 10.36 17.87 2.39
N GLN A 267 9.22 18.56 2.38
CA GLN A 267 8.04 18.19 1.57
C GLN A 267 8.36 18.26 0.07
N ALA A 268 9.02 19.33 -0.40
CA ALA A 268 9.41 19.48 -1.79
C ALA A 268 10.32 18.34 -2.27
N ARG A 269 11.33 17.97 -1.47
CA ARG A 269 12.21 16.82 -1.77
C ARG A 269 11.44 15.51 -1.86
N LYS A 270 10.54 15.22 -0.91
CA LYS A 270 9.69 14.02 -0.95
C LYS A 270 8.78 13.98 -2.19
N LEU A 271 8.24 15.14 -2.61
CA LEU A 271 7.41 15.22 -3.80
C LEU A 271 8.21 14.91 -5.06
N LEU A 272 9.41 15.52 -5.23
CA LEU A 272 10.28 15.24 -6.39
C LEU A 272 10.73 13.77 -6.41
N ALA A 273 11.07 13.18 -5.26
CA ALA A 273 11.40 11.77 -5.17
C ALA A 273 10.25 10.86 -5.66
N ARG A 274 8.98 11.19 -5.32
CA ARG A 274 7.80 10.49 -5.86
C ARG A 274 7.62 10.68 -7.36
N ALA A 275 8.04 11.83 -7.90
CA ALA A 275 8.04 12.08 -9.34
C ALA A 275 9.20 11.40 -10.09
N GLY A 276 10.14 10.76 -9.37
CA GLY A 276 11.35 10.17 -9.95
C GLY A 276 12.42 11.17 -10.31
N LEU A 277 12.40 12.37 -9.69
CA LEU A 277 13.29 13.50 -9.93
C LEU A 277 14.17 13.83 -8.71
N GLY A 278 14.26 12.94 -7.74
CA GLY A 278 15.03 13.12 -6.50
C GLY A 278 16.38 12.41 -6.51
#